data_9a8ae9e0cc2ae4f12d5fe8f96a4c792c
#
_entry.id   9a8ae9e0cc2ae4f12d5fe8f96a4c792c
#
_cell.length_a   1.000
_cell.length_b   1.000
_cell.length_c   1.000
_cell.angle_alpha   90.00
_cell.angle_beta   90.00
_cell.angle_gamma   90.00
#
_symmetry.space_group_name_H-M   'P 1'
#
loop_
_entity.id
_entity.type
_entity.pdbx_description
1 polymer ?
#
loop_
_entity_poly.entity_id
_entity_poly.type
_entity_poly.pdbx_seq_one_letter_code
_entity_poly.pdbx_strand_id
1 'polypeptide(L)'
;LKKNKANYAPLSPVSFLERAALVFPGYISIISENKRFTWRETFKRCQLFASSLKKKKIKLGDTVSIIAPNTSALYEAHFAIPMIGAVINTINIRLDAKTISYIISHSNSKLILVDTEFLEVTKEAFRIGKHKIPIIAIKDNKKFSNNVGRIETYEAFLKKGRANDLNFKKEIKDEWFPISLSYTSG
;
A
#
# COMPACT_ATOMS: atom_id res chain seq x y z
N LEU A 1 -19.40 9.02 -29.90
CA LEU A 1 -18.08 8.53 -30.30
C LEU A 1 -17.76 7.26 -29.49
N LYS A 2 -17.35 6.19 -30.22
CA LYS A 2 -16.89 4.96 -29.55
C LYS A 2 -15.57 5.22 -28.83
N LYS A 3 -15.40 4.61 -27.64
CA LYS A 3 -14.14 4.66 -26.89
C LYS A 3 -13.01 4.02 -27.70
N ASN A 4 -11.88 4.73 -27.81
CA ASN A 4 -10.66 4.22 -28.43
C ASN A 4 -9.43 4.78 -27.70
N LYS A 5 -8.23 4.32 -28.05
CA LYS A 5 -6.99 4.72 -27.39
C LYS A 5 -6.65 6.22 -27.46
N ALA A 6 -7.21 6.93 -28.42
CA ALA A 6 -6.94 8.36 -28.63
C ALA A 6 -7.88 9.26 -27.80
N ASN A 7 -9.09 8.78 -27.46
CA ASN A 7 -10.11 9.59 -26.80
C ASN A 7 -10.56 9.08 -25.44
N TYR A 8 -9.97 8.01 -24.92
CA TYR A 8 -10.32 7.45 -23.63
C TYR A 8 -9.09 6.91 -22.87
N ALA A 9 -8.99 7.30 -21.60
CA ALA A 9 -8.13 6.68 -20.62
C ALA A 9 -8.92 6.50 -19.32
N PRO A 10 -8.78 5.37 -18.59
CA PRO A 10 -9.44 5.18 -17.31
C PRO A 10 -9.00 6.27 -16.31
N LEU A 11 -9.97 6.87 -15.62
CA LEU A 11 -9.69 7.83 -14.56
C LEU A 11 -9.23 7.07 -13.30
N SER A 12 -8.00 7.32 -12.85
CA SER A 12 -7.41 6.63 -11.71
C SER A 12 -6.54 7.59 -10.90
N PRO A 13 -6.53 7.49 -9.56
CA PRO A 13 -5.60 8.25 -8.72
C PRO A 13 -4.13 8.05 -9.11
N VAL A 14 -3.78 6.86 -9.63
CA VAL A 14 -2.42 6.54 -10.10
C VAL A 14 -1.97 7.45 -11.24
N SER A 15 -2.87 7.79 -12.16
CA SER A 15 -2.57 8.70 -13.27
C SER A 15 -2.29 10.14 -12.80
N PHE A 16 -2.91 10.57 -11.70
CA PHE A 16 -2.61 11.88 -11.10
C PHE A 16 -1.21 11.92 -10.48
N LEU A 17 -0.80 10.85 -9.82
CA LEU A 17 0.56 10.75 -9.28
C LEU A 17 1.62 10.77 -10.40
N GLU A 18 1.41 10.01 -11.48
CA GLU A 18 2.29 10.03 -12.66
C GLU A 18 2.38 11.44 -13.24
N ARG A 19 1.22 12.09 -13.43
CA ARG A 19 1.16 13.47 -13.96
C ARG A 19 1.91 14.45 -13.05
N ALA A 20 1.70 14.38 -11.73
CA ALA A 20 2.39 15.25 -10.78
C ALA A 20 3.92 15.06 -10.84
N ALA A 21 4.37 13.81 -10.91
CA ALA A 21 5.79 13.48 -11.04
C ALA A 21 6.40 13.95 -12.36
N LEU A 22 5.62 13.99 -13.44
CA LEU A 22 6.06 14.48 -14.76
C LEU A 22 6.11 16.01 -14.82
N VAL A 23 5.08 16.69 -14.33
CA VAL A 23 4.92 18.15 -14.49
C VAL A 23 5.64 18.91 -13.37
N PHE A 24 5.66 18.37 -12.15
CA PHE A 24 6.22 19.00 -10.96
C PHE A 24 7.28 18.14 -10.25
N PRO A 25 8.25 17.56 -10.97
CA PRO A 25 9.14 16.51 -10.45
C PRO A 25 9.93 16.92 -9.20
N GLY A 26 10.32 18.18 -9.09
CA GLY A 26 11.13 18.71 -7.99
C GLY A 26 10.35 19.29 -6.82
N TYR A 27 9.00 19.43 -6.95
CA TYR A 27 8.19 19.94 -5.84
C TYR A 27 7.99 18.88 -4.77
N ILE A 28 7.91 19.31 -3.51
CA ILE A 28 7.67 18.41 -2.37
C ILE A 28 6.23 17.91 -2.43
N SER A 29 6.10 16.59 -2.39
CA SER A 29 4.81 15.88 -2.35
C SER A 29 4.44 15.39 -0.95
N ILE A 30 5.45 15.00 -0.16
CA ILE A 30 5.27 14.46 1.20
C ILE A 30 6.20 15.17 2.16
N ILE A 31 5.66 15.61 3.29
CA ILE A 31 6.39 16.01 4.48
C ILE A 31 5.88 15.14 5.62
N SER A 32 6.74 14.29 6.17
CA SER A 32 6.42 13.41 7.30
C SER A 32 7.58 13.41 8.27
N GLU A 33 7.42 14.05 9.41
CA GLU A 33 8.49 14.31 10.37
C GLU A 33 9.72 14.93 9.69
N ASN A 34 10.85 14.24 9.74
CA ASN A 34 12.11 14.67 9.11
C ASN A 34 12.27 14.20 7.66
N LYS A 35 11.29 13.49 7.11
CA LYS A 35 11.31 13.00 5.72
C LYS A 35 10.64 13.99 4.80
N ARG A 36 11.26 14.25 3.67
CA ARG A 36 10.71 15.05 2.57
C ARG A 36 10.91 14.28 1.28
N PHE A 37 9.86 14.09 0.52
CA PHE A 37 9.94 13.46 -0.80
C PHE A 37 9.36 14.39 -1.85
N THR A 38 10.04 14.49 -2.98
CA THR A 38 9.53 15.14 -4.18
C THR A 38 8.50 14.26 -4.88
N TRP A 39 7.72 14.82 -5.82
CA TRP A 39 6.79 14.04 -6.63
C TRP A 39 7.49 12.93 -7.41
N ARG A 40 8.70 13.20 -7.95
CA ARG A 40 9.50 12.19 -8.65
C ARG A 40 9.90 11.05 -7.72
N GLU A 41 10.36 11.36 -6.52
CA GLU A 41 10.75 10.34 -5.54
C GLU A 41 9.57 9.53 -5.07
N THR A 42 8.45 10.17 -4.76
CA THR A 42 7.21 9.50 -4.35
C THR A 42 6.72 8.55 -5.44
N PHE A 43 6.67 8.99 -6.68
CA PHE A 43 6.28 8.13 -7.79
C PHE A 43 7.21 6.93 -7.94
N LYS A 44 8.54 7.14 -7.90
CA LYS A 44 9.54 6.07 -7.94
C LYS A 44 9.35 5.08 -6.79
N ARG A 45 9.13 5.55 -5.56
CA ARG A 45 8.88 4.70 -4.39
C ARG A 45 7.61 3.88 -4.55
N CYS A 46 6.53 4.47 -5.04
CA CYS A 46 5.29 3.75 -5.35
C CYS A 46 5.52 2.66 -6.42
N GLN A 47 6.31 2.93 -7.46
CA GLN A 47 6.66 1.92 -8.48
C GLN A 47 7.47 0.77 -7.88
N LEU A 48 8.45 1.05 -7.02
CA LEU A 48 9.23 0.04 -6.32
C LEU A 48 8.33 -0.83 -5.42
N PHE A 49 7.43 -0.21 -4.68
CA PHE A 49 6.47 -0.91 -3.83
C PHE A 49 5.56 -1.82 -4.65
N ALA A 50 4.93 -1.29 -5.68
CA ALA A 50 4.06 -2.04 -6.59
C ALA A 50 4.79 -3.24 -7.23
N SER A 51 6.03 -3.05 -7.69
CA SER A 51 6.87 -4.14 -8.22
C SER A 51 7.17 -5.21 -7.16
N SER A 52 7.46 -4.79 -5.91
CA SER A 52 7.70 -5.72 -4.80
C SER A 52 6.45 -6.54 -4.45
N LEU A 53 5.26 -5.94 -4.50
CA LEU A 53 3.99 -6.64 -4.34
C LEU A 53 3.79 -7.72 -5.42
N LYS A 54 4.06 -7.39 -6.70
CA LYS A 54 4.01 -8.39 -7.79
C LYS A 54 4.98 -9.55 -7.56
N LYS A 55 6.19 -9.29 -7.07
CA LYS A 55 7.15 -10.35 -6.68
C LYS A 55 6.64 -11.22 -5.54
N LYS A 56 5.80 -10.69 -4.64
CA LYS A 56 5.05 -11.46 -3.63
C LYS A 56 3.81 -12.15 -4.19
N LYS A 57 3.63 -12.15 -5.51
CA LYS A 57 2.49 -12.78 -6.23
C LYS A 57 1.14 -12.13 -5.91
N ILE A 58 1.11 -10.89 -5.44
CA ILE A 58 -0.12 -10.09 -5.33
C ILE A 58 -0.63 -9.80 -6.75
N LYS A 59 -1.91 -10.03 -6.98
CA LYS A 59 -2.57 -9.97 -8.29
C LYS A 59 -3.69 -8.93 -8.30
N LEU A 60 -4.23 -8.70 -9.48
CA LEU A 60 -5.47 -7.93 -9.70
C LEU A 60 -6.59 -8.45 -8.78
N GLY A 61 -7.20 -7.55 -8.01
CA GLY A 61 -8.30 -7.87 -7.08
C GLY A 61 -7.87 -8.43 -5.73
N ASP A 62 -6.59 -8.75 -5.52
CA ASP A 62 -6.11 -9.16 -4.19
C ASP A 62 -6.16 -7.98 -3.22
N THR A 63 -6.55 -8.25 -1.99
CA THR A 63 -6.55 -7.24 -0.93
C THR A 63 -5.20 -7.21 -0.21
N VAL A 64 -4.65 -6.01 -0.04
CA VAL A 64 -3.48 -5.72 0.79
C VAL A 64 -3.92 -4.82 1.94
N SER A 65 -3.83 -5.33 3.17
CA SER A 65 -4.18 -4.56 4.37
C SER A 65 -3.02 -3.70 4.86
N ILE A 66 -3.35 -2.60 5.54
CA ILE A 66 -2.36 -1.75 6.21
C ILE A 66 -2.91 -1.24 7.54
N ILE A 67 -2.08 -1.32 8.61
CA ILE A 67 -2.32 -0.74 9.93
C ILE A 67 -1.18 0.23 10.19
N ALA A 68 -1.41 1.50 10.00
CA ALA A 68 -0.42 2.56 10.21
C ALA A 68 -1.11 3.91 10.45
N PRO A 69 -0.49 4.83 11.20
CA PRO A 69 -0.90 6.22 11.23
C PRO A 69 -0.60 6.89 9.87
N ASN A 70 -0.97 8.17 9.73
CA ASN A 70 -0.75 8.94 8.50
C ASN A 70 0.75 9.19 8.26
N THR A 71 1.43 8.20 7.70
CA THR A 71 2.85 8.20 7.38
C THR A 71 3.09 8.20 5.87
N SER A 72 4.34 8.41 5.46
CA SER A 72 4.72 8.31 4.05
C SER A 72 4.40 6.93 3.45
N ALA A 73 4.59 5.85 4.23
CA ALA A 73 4.30 4.49 3.77
C ALA A 73 2.79 4.27 3.51
N LEU A 74 1.91 4.81 4.38
CA LEU A 74 0.47 4.75 4.15
C LEU A 74 0.06 5.55 2.91
N TYR A 75 0.62 6.76 2.74
CA TYR A 75 0.37 7.57 1.55
C TYR A 75 0.81 6.84 0.28
N GLU A 76 2.02 6.29 0.25
CA GLU A 76 2.54 5.52 -0.88
C GLU A 76 1.69 4.28 -1.19
N ALA A 77 1.13 3.62 -0.16
CA ALA A 77 0.26 2.45 -0.31
C ALA A 77 -1.02 2.75 -1.11
N HIS A 78 -1.61 3.95 -0.94
CA HIS A 78 -2.80 4.36 -1.68
C HIS A 78 -2.59 4.44 -3.21
N PHE A 79 -1.35 4.58 -3.66
CA PHE A 79 -1.02 4.56 -5.08
C PHE A 79 -0.41 3.23 -5.52
N ALA A 80 0.53 2.69 -4.75
CA ALA A 80 1.30 1.51 -5.14
C ALA A 80 0.45 0.25 -5.24
N ILE A 81 -0.51 0.06 -4.32
CA ILE A 81 -1.40 -1.10 -4.33
C ILE A 81 -2.32 -1.05 -5.55
N PRO A 82 -3.04 0.06 -5.84
CA PRO A 82 -3.82 0.18 -7.06
C PRO A 82 -3.00 0.13 -8.36
N MET A 83 -1.71 0.51 -8.35
CA MET A 83 -0.85 0.40 -9.55
C MET A 83 -0.80 -1.00 -10.15
N ILE A 84 -1.03 -2.03 -9.36
CA ILE A 84 -1.08 -3.43 -9.82
C ILE A 84 -2.50 -3.98 -9.87
N GLY A 85 -3.50 -3.11 -9.72
CA GLY A 85 -4.91 -3.49 -9.66
C GLY A 85 -5.33 -4.25 -8.40
N ALA A 86 -4.51 -4.18 -7.34
CA ALA A 86 -4.86 -4.70 -6.03
C ALA A 86 -5.69 -3.68 -5.24
N VAL A 87 -6.35 -4.12 -4.20
CA VAL A 87 -7.28 -3.34 -3.38
C VAL A 87 -6.62 -3.03 -2.03
N ILE A 88 -6.49 -1.75 -1.69
CA ILE A 88 -6.01 -1.36 -0.36
C ILE A 88 -7.12 -1.50 0.68
N ASN A 89 -6.80 -2.09 1.83
CA ASN A 89 -7.67 -2.11 3.00
C ASN A 89 -6.98 -1.42 4.17
N THR A 90 -7.37 -0.20 4.46
CA THR A 90 -6.86 0.56 5.61
C THR A 90 -7.60 0.16 6.88
N ILE A 91 -6.91 -0.50 7.80
CA ILE A 91 -7.48 -0.92 9.09
C ILE A 91 -7.27 0.18 10.13
N ASN A 92 -8.33 0.54 10.83
CA ASN A 92 -8.26 1.56 11.87
C ASN A 92 -7.31 1.12 13.00
N ILE A 93 -6.36 2.00 13.34
CA ILE A 93 -5.32 1.77 14.36
C ILE A 93 -5.85 1.63 15.80
N ARG A 94 -7.11 1.96 16.06
CA ARG A 94 -7.74 1.91 17.39
C ARG A 94 -8.50 0.60 17.65
N LEU A 95 -8.50 -0.32 16.69
CA LEU A 95 -9.23 -1.59 16.82
C LEU A 95 -8.47 -2.60 17.67
N ASP A 96 -9.23 -3.45 18.35
CA ASP A 96 -8.71 -4.58 19.09
C ASP A 96 -8.31 -5.76 18.17
N ALA A 97 -7.56 -6.70 18.74
CA ALA A 97 -7.04 -7.85 18.00
C ALA A 97 -8.15 -8.74 17.37
N LYS A 98 -9.29 -8.90 18.03
CA LYS A 98 -10.40 -9.72 17.53
C LYS A 98 -11.02 -9.09 16.28
N THR A 99 -11.27 -7.78 16.32
CA THR A 99 -11.81 -7.02 15.19
C THR A 99 -10.82 -6.97 14.02
N ILE A 100 -9.52 -6.76 14.29
CA ILE A 100 -8.47 -6.82 13.26
C ILE A 100 -8.44 -8.20 12.61
N SER A 101 -8.50 -9.28 13.41
CA SER A 101 -8.54 -10.64 12.90
C SER A 101 -9.75 -10.89 11.98
N TYR A 102 -10.92 -10.43 12.38
CA TYR A 102 -12.14 -10.51 11.56
C TYR A 102 -11.95 -9.78 10.22
N ILE A 103 -11.45 -8.54 10.25
CA ILE A 103 -11.22 -7.74 9.04
C ILE A 103 -10.25 -8.44 8.09
N ILE A 104 -9.13 -8.97 8.59
CA ILE A 104 -8.15 -9.71 7.78
C ILE A 104 -8.80 -10.92 7.09
N SER A 105 -9.63 -11.68 7.81
CA SER A 105 -10.36 -12.82 7.26
C SER A 105 -11.38 -12.39 6.22
N HIS A 106 -12.25 -11.45 6.59
CA HIS A 106 -13.38 -11.00 5.76
C HIS A 106 -12.92 -10.32 4.47
N SER A 107 -11.85 -9.51 4.54
CA SER A 107 -11.23 -8.87 3.38
C SER A 107 -10.42 -9.83 2.50
N ASN A 108 -10.21 -11.07 2.94
CA ASN A 108 -9.34 -12.05 2.30
C ASN A 108 -7.94 -11.50 2.00
N SER A 109 -7.39 -10.75 2.94
CA SER A 109 -6.09 -10.08 2.79
C SER A 109 -4.97 -11.07 2.46
N LYS A 110 -4.13 -10.72 1.50
CA LYS A 110 -2.99 -11.55 1.04
C LYS A 110 -1.66 -11.14 1.64
N LEU A 111 -1.57 -9.91 2.11
CA LEU A 111 -0.40 -9.33 2.75
C LEU A 111 -0.88 -8.21 3.68
N ILE A 112 -0.15 -7.95 4.76
CA ILE A 112 -0.41 -6.82 5.63
C ILE A 112 0.87 -6.01 5.89
N LEU A 113 0.76 -4.68 5.78
CA LEU A 113 1.76 -3.75 6.26
C LEU A 113 1.35 -3.25 7.64
N VAL A 114 2.29 -3.21 8.58
CA VAL A 114 1.99 -2.85 9.97
C VAL A 114 3.06 -1.89 10.48
N ASP A 115 2.64 -0.72 10.98
CA ASP A 115 3.55 0.12 11.73
C ASP A 115 3.99 -0.59 13.01
N THR A 116 5.24 -0.43 13.38
CA THR A 116 5.87 -1.12 14.52
C THR A 116 5.13 -0.90 15.83
N GLU A 117 4.43 0.21 15.98
CA GLU A 117 3.59 0.49 17.14
C GLU A 117 2.43 -0.51 17.30
N PHE A 118 1.90 -1.05 16.19
CA PHE A 118 0.75 -1.96 16.17
C PHE A 118 1.12 -3.42 15.94
N LEU A 119 2.40 -3.77 15.98
CA LEU A 119 2.84 -5.15 15.74
C LEU A 119 2.30 -6.14 16.77
N GLU A 120 2.26 -5.79 18.03
CA GLU A 120 1.82 -6.72 19.09
C GLU A 120 0.32 -7.02 18.99
N VAL A 121 -0.52 -6.00 18.80
CA VAL A 121 -1.96 -6.23 18.59
C VAL A 121 -2.22 -7.02 17.28
N THR A 122 -1.40 -6.79 16.24
CA THR A 122 -1.51 -7.55 14.99
C THR A 122 -1.08 -9.01 15.17
N LYS A 123 0.00 -9.30 15.92
CA LYS A 123 0.41 -10.67 16.23
C LYS A 123 -0.67 -11.41 17.03
N GLU A 124 -1.34 -10.73 17.98
CA GLU A 124 -2.49 -11.28 18.68
C GLU A 124 -3.64 -11.60 17.73
N ALA A 125 -3.99 -10.67 16.82
CA ALA A 125 -4.99 -10.90 15.79
C ALA A 125 -4.66 -12.12 14.92
N PHE A 126 -3.37 -12.30 14.57
CA PHE A 126 -2.91 -13.46 13.81
C PHE A 126 -3.05 -14.77 14.58
N ARG A 127 -2.83 -14.78 15.91
CA ARG A 127 -3.06 -15.96 16.75
C ARG A 127 -4.54 -16.32 16.82
N ILE A 128 -5.43 -15.33 17.02
CA ILE A 128 -6.88 -15.51 17.07
C ILE A 128 -7.42 -16.12 15.77
N GLY A 129 -7.07 -15.52 14.61
CA GLY A 129 -7.57 -15.94 13.30
C GLY A 129 -6.73 -17.03 12.63
N LYS A 130 -5.64 -17.49 13.26
CA LYS A 130 -4.67 -18.44 12.68
C LYS A 130 -4.16 -17.99 11.30
N HIS A 131 -3.99 -16.65 11.12
CA HIS A 131 -3.57 -16.07 9.86
C HIS A 131 -2.11 -16.45 9.51
N LYS A 132 -1.86 -16.70 8.21
CA LYS A 132 -0.52 -17.08 7.69
C LYS A 132 -0.03 -16.18 6.56
N ILE A 133 -0.61 -14.98 6.42
CA ILE A 133 -0.19 -14.02 5.40
C ILE A 133 1.10 -13.30 5.80
N PRO A 134 1.91 -12.82 4.84
CA PRO A 134 3.12 -12.08 5.13
C PRO A 134 2.83 -10.75 5.84
N ILE A 135 3.71 -10.40 6.79
CA ILE A 135 3.73 -9.09 7.46
C ILE A 135 4.95 -8.32 6.96
N ILE A 136 4.75 -7.04 6.61
CA ILE A 136 5.81 -6.07 6.33
C ILE A 136 5.76 -4.98 7.39
N ALA A 137 6.86 -4.75 8.09
CA ALA A 137 6.92 -3.77 9.19
C ALA A 137 7.29 -2.37 8.69
N ILE A 138 6.48 -1.36 9.02
CA ILE A 138 6.77 0.06 8.79
C ILE A 138 7.49 0.60 10.02
N LYS A 139 8.73 1.07 9.84
CA LYS A 139 9.57 1.63 10.91
C LYS A 139 9.61 3.16 10.82
N ASP A 140 8.49 3.81 10.98
CA ASP A 140 8.45 5.27 11.00
C ASP A 140 8.61 5.82 12.42
N ASN A 141 8.07 5.14 13.42
CA ASN A 141 8.24 5.54 14.82
C ASN A 141 9.52 4.94 15.44
N LYS A 142 10.50 5.78 15.77
CA LYS A 142 11.78 5.36 16.36
C LYS A 142 11.61 4.66 17.71
N LYS A 143 10.60 5.05 18.51
CA LYS A 143 10.34 4.48 19.84
C LYS A 143 10.02 2.98 19.78
N PHE A 144 9.37 2.52 18.73
CA PHE A 144 8.94 1.14 18.55
C PHE A 144 9.78 0.36 17.53
N SER A 145 10.81 0.99 16.94
CA SER A 145 11.56 0.43 15.81
C SER A 145 12.40 -0.81 16.12
N ASN A 146 12.67 -1.10 17.39
CA ASN A 146 13.59 -2.16 17.80
C ASN A 146 12.96 -3.55 17.89
N ASN A 147 11.63 -3.69 17.83
CA ASN A 147 10.94 -4.95 18.13
C ASN A 147 10.44 -5.71 16.88
N VAL A 148 11.15 -5.60 15.76
CA VAL A 148 10.70 -6.15 14.47
C VAL A 148 11.10 -7.62 14.29
N GLY A 149 12.13 -8.08 15.01
CA GLY A 149 12.63 -9.45 14.87
C GLY A 149 13.03 -9.79 13.43
N ARG A 150 12.52 -10.90 12.90
CA ARG A 150 12.79 -11.36 11.53
C ARG A 150 11.80 -10.83 10.48
N ILE A 151 10.88 -9.93 10.88
CA ILE A 151 9.88 -9.37 9.96
C ILE A 151 10.58 -8.42 8.97
N GLU A 152 10.27 -8.57 7.69
CA GLU A 152 10.80 -7.71 6.62
C GLU A 152 10.33 -6.26 6.80
N THR A 153 11.27 -5.29 6.73
CA THR A 153 10.91 -3.88 6.86
C THR A 153 10.42 -3.31 5.52
N TYR A 154 9.60 -2.26 5.57
CA TYR A 154 9.07 -1.58 4.40
C TYR A 154 10.17 -1.10 3.44
N GLU A 155 11.22 -0.47 3.96
CA GLU A 155 12.34 0.00 3.13
C GLU A 155 13.14 -1.17 2.50
N ALA A 156 13.31 -2.29 3.22
CA ALA A 156 13.91 -3.49 2.65
C ALA A 156 13.01 -4.12 1.57
N PHE A 157 11.69 -4.07 1.77
CA PHE A 157 10.71 -4.53 0.80
C PHE A 157 10.74 -3.69 -0.48
N LEU A 158 10.80 -2.36 -0.38
CA LEU A 158 10.93 -1.46 -1.53
C LEU A 158 12.18 -1.79 -2.38
N LYS A 159 13.31 -2.04 -1.73
CA LYS A 159 14.59 -2.36 -2.41
C LYS A 159 14.54 -3.60 -3.29
N LYS A 160 13.58 -4.51 -3.08
CA LYS A 160 13.36 -5.68 -3.93
C LYS A 160 12.62 -5.35 -5.23
N GLY A 161 11.96 -4.21 -5.28
CA GLY A 161 11.23 -3.75 -6.47
C GLY A 161 12.15 -3.20 -7.55
N ARG A 162 11.59 -3.05 -8.76
CA ARG A 162 12.23 -2.37 -9.90
C ARG A 162 11.22 -1.40 -10.50
N ALA A 163 11.55 -0.10 -10.52
CA ALA A 163 10.61 0.94 -10.96
C ALA A 163 10.16 0.78 -12.42
N ASN A 164 11.03 0.25 -13.29
CA ASN A 164 10.76 0.12 -14.73
C ASN A 164 10.02 -1.17 -15.11
N ASP A 165 9.79 -2.09 -14.16
CA ASP A 165 9.14 -3.39 -14.43
C ASP A 165 7.61 -3.27 -14.60
N LEU A 166 7.02 -2.09 -14.35
CA LEU A 166 5.59 -1.90 -14.30
C LEU A 166 5.08 -0.98 -15.40
N ASN A 167 4.18 -1.50 -16.20
CA ASN A 167 3.30 -0.69 -17.03
C ASN A 167 1.90 -0.68 -16.41
N PHE A 168 1.71 0.15 -15.38
CA PHE A 168 0.45 0.24 -14.65
C PHE A 168 -0.76 0.64 -15.54
N LYS A 169 -0.52 1.31 -16.68
CA LYS A 169 -1.56 1.59 -17.69
C LYS A 169 -2.15 0.32 -18.30
N LYS A 170 -1.40 -0.80 -18.28
CA LYS A 170 -1.93 -2.11 -18.69
C LYS A 170 -2.68 -2.83 -17.57
N GLU A 171 -2.37 -2.53 -16.32
CA GLU A 171 -3.02 -3.15 -15.16
C GLU A 171 -4.39 -2.51 -14.87
N ILE A 172 -4.48 -1.17 -14.98
CA ILE A 172 -5.72 -0.41 -14.74
C ILE A 172 -6.48 -0.28 -16.06
N LYS A 173 -7.41 -1.19 -16.30
CA LYS A 173 -8.19 -1.23 -17.54
C LYS A 173 -9.56 -0.55 -17.44
N ASP A 174 -10.09 -0.50 -16.22
CA ASP A 174 -11.44 -0.04 -15.95
C ASP A 174 -11.46 0.82 -14.67
N GLU A 175 -12.02 2.01 -14.76
CA GLU A 175 -12.17 2.93 -13.62
C GLU A 175 -13.23 2.49 -12.60
N TRP A 176 -14.10 1.54 -12.96
CA TRP A 176 -15.05 0.92 -12.05
C TRP A 176 -14.45 -0.18 -11.17
N PHE A 177 -13.20 -0.55 -11.44
CA PHE A 177 -12.53 -1.57 -10.64
C PHE A 177 -12.23 -1.04 -9.23
N PRO A 178 -12.56 -1.78 -8.17
CA PRO A 178 -12.34 -1.32 -6.81
C PRO A 178 -10.85 -1.11 -6.52
N ILE A 179 -10.50 0.01 -5.91
CA ILE A 179 -9.13 0.33 -5.49
C ILE A 179 -8.99 0.33 -3.96
N SER A 180 -10.10 0.43 -3.23
CA SER A 180 -10.09 0.42 -1.77
C SER A 180 -11.26 -0.37 -1.20
N LEU A 181 -11.02 -0.95 -0.03
CA LEU A 181 -12.02 -1.60 0.81
C LEU A 181 -11.93 -0.96 2.20
N SER A 182 -13.01 -0.33 2.64
CA SER A 182 -13.03 0.36 3.93
C SER A 182 -14.10 -0.24 4.84
N TYR A 183 -13.75 -0.38 6.12
CA TYR A 183 -14.66 -0.81 7.17
C TYR A 183 -15.10 0.40 7.98
N THR A 184 -16.38 0.59 8.13
CA THR A 184 -16.98 1.67 8.90
C THR A 184 -17.59 1.14 10.20
N SER A 185 -17.72 2.00 11.18
CA SER A 185 -18.46 1.71 12.41
C SER A 185 -19.96 1.85 12.13
N GLY A 186 -20.58 0.91 11.47
CA GLY A 186 -22.04 0.78 11.33
C GLY A 186 -22.82 2.04 10.95
#